data_e245178dbe685ea5f2dfe45d17637b67
#
_entry.id   e245178dbe685ea5f2dfe45d17637b67
#
_cell.length_a   1.000
_cell.length_b   1.000
_cell.length_c   1.000
_cell.angle_alpha   90.00
_cell.angle_beta   90.00
_cell.angle_gamma   90.00
#
_symmetry.space_group_name_H-M   'P 1'
#
loop_
_entity.id
_entity.type
_entity.pdbx_description
1 polymer ?
#
loop_
_entity_poly.entity_id
_entity_poly.type
_entity_poly.pdbx_seq_one_letter_code
_entity_poly.pdbx_strand_id
1 'polypeptide(L)'
;MQLGLFMMPLHPPYRPIADCYDRDIDQLVAADRLGFAEAWIREHFTEKWENAPAPDLLIAKALALTQRIRIGTGVTLLGMHEPVYLAHRLAMLDHMSRGRFQWGIGLGGIPTDMKLMGLDPAEARG
;
A
#
# COMPACT_ATOMS: atom_id res chain seq x y z
N MET A 1 -9.01 23.19 4.80
CA MET A 1 -8.65 22.22 3.71
C MET A 1 -7.69 21.22 4.30
N GLN A 2 -7.91 19.92 4.08
CA GLN A 2 -6.97 18.87 4.45
C GLN A 2 -6.26 18.38 3.18
N LEU A 3 -4.95 18.14 3.29
CA LEU A 3 -4.15 17.62 2.20
C LEU A 3 -3.91 16.13 2.41
N GLY A 4 -4.07 15.34 1.35
CA GLY A 4 -3.70 13.92 1.29
C GLY A 4 -2.59 13.71 0.27
N LEU A 5 -1.79 12.67 0.49
CA LEU A 5 -0.78 12.19 -0.44
C LEU A 5 -1.28 10.87 -1.06
N PHE A 6 -1.35 10.80 -2.39
CA PHE A 6 -1.49 9.53 -3.08
C PHE A 6 -0.12 9.11 -3.61
N MET A 7 0.44 8.07 -3.03
CA MET A 7 1.78 7.61 -3.34
C MET A 7 1.75 6.43 -4.31
N MET A 8 2.38 6.64 -5.46
CA MET A 8 2.74 5.60 -6.41
C MET A 8 4.22 5.30 -6.17
N PRO A 9 4.57 4.21 -5.45
CA PRO A 9 5.96 3.91 -5.15
C PRO A 9 6.77 3.78 -6.45
N LEU A 10 7.71 4.69 -6.67
CA LEU A 10 8.53 4.71 -7.87
C LEU A 10 9.87 4.04 -7.62
N HIS A 11 10.02 2.83 -8.14
CA HIS A 11 11.18 1.95 -7.94
C HIS A 11 11.94 1.74 -9.25
N PRO A 12 12.82 2.67 -9.66
CA PRO A 12 13.59 2.51 -10.88
C PRO A 12 14.45 1.25 -10.84
N PRO A 13 14.45 0.40 -11.89
CA PRO A 13 15.18 -0.87 -11.89
C PRO A 13 16.69 -0.79 -11.69
N TYR A 14 17.27 0.38 -11.91
CA TYR A 14 18.71 0.65 -11.69
C TYR A 14 19.06 1.04 -10.25
N ARG A 15 18.06 1.23 -9.38
CA ARG A 15 18.26 1.54 -7.95
C ARG A 15 18.04 0.29 -7.11
N PRO A 16 18.87 0.04 -6.07
CA PRO A 16 18.60 -1.02 -5.11
C PRO A 16 17.20 -0.86 -4.52
N ILE A 17 16.43 -1.94 -4.48
CA ILE A 17 15.04 -1.91 -4.01
C ILE A 17 14.91 -1.48 -2.54
N ALA A 18 15.91 -1.81 -1.72
CA ALA A 18 15.97 -1.36 -0.33
C ALA A 18 15.98 0.18 -0.23
N ASP A 19 16.80 0.83 -1.06
CA ASP A 19 16.88 2.31 -1.10
C ASP A 19 15.56 2.93 -1.58
N CYS A 20 14.82 2.22 -2.44
CA CYS A 20 13.50 2.66 -2.88
C CYS A 20 12.50 2.64 -1.73
N TYR A 21 12.42 1.54 -0.98
CA TYR A 21 11.54 1.45 0.18
C TYR A 21 11.92 2.44 1.29
N ASP A 22 13.20 2.69 1.52
CA ASP A 22 13.62 3.70 2.49
C ASP A 22 13.18 5.11 2.07
N ARG A 23 13.25 5.44 0.78
CA ARG A 23 12.71 6.71 0.26
C ARG A 23 11.20 6.83 0.40
N ASP A 24 10.46 5.75 0.18
CA ASP A 24 9.01 5.74 0.38
C ASP A 24 8.66 6.06 1.84
N ILE A 25 9.38 5.44 2.77
CA ILE A 25 9.24 5.73 4.20
C ILE A 25 9.58 7.19 4.51
N ASP A 26 10.69 7.71 3.97
CA ASP A 26 11.10 9.11 4.18
C ASP A 26 10.03 10.10 3.68
N GLN A 27 9.39 9.80 2.53
CA GLN A 27 8.30 10.62 2.01
C GLN A 27 7.09 10.63 2.95
N LEU A 28 6.71 9.47 3.51
CA LEU A 28 5.60 9.37 4.46
C LEU A 28 5.89 10.10 5.78
N VAL A 29 7.12 9.98 6.28
CA VAL A 29 7.58 10.71 7.46
C VAL A 29 7.59 12.22 7.19
N ALA A 30 8.05 12.64 6.01
CA ALA A 30 8.02 14.05 5.61
C ALA A 30 6.57 14.57 5.50
N ALA A 31 5.65 13.79 4.93
CA ALA A 31 4.24 14.16 4.84
C ALA A 31 3.62 14.36 6.23
N ASP A 32 3.92 13.48 7.20
CA ASP A 32 3.47 13.66 8.60
C ASP A 32 4.00 14.97 9.20
N ARG A 33 5.29 15.26 9.02
CA ARG A 33 5.94 16.48 9.51
C ARG A 33 5.35 17.76 8.89
N LEU A 34 5.02 17.69 7.60
CA LEU A 34 4.41 18.80 6.84
C LEU A 34 2.91 18.97 7.12
N GLY A 35 2.30 18.09 7.91
CA GLY A 35 0.90 18.20 8.31
C GLY A 35 -0.11 17.67 7.30
N PHE A 36 0.29 16.73 6.42
CA PHE A 36 -0.66 16.01 5.61
C PHE A 36 -1.57 15.17 6.52
N ALA A 37 -2.86 15.15 6.20
CA ALA A 37 -3.85 14.43 6.99
C ALA A 37 -3.82 12.93 6.75
N GLU A 38 -3.51 12.54 5.50
CA GLU A 38 -3.54 11.13 5.09
C GLU A 38 -2.56 10.85 3.95
N ALA A 39 -2.20 9.58 3.81
CA ALA A 39 -1.46 9.05 2.66
C ALA A 39 -2.05 7.71 2.22
N TRP A 40 -2.03 7.44 0.93
CA TRP A 40 -2.55 6.23 0.31
C TRP A 40 -1.49 5.60 -0.55
N ILE A 41 -1.27 4.28 -0.40
CA ILE A 41 -0.20 3.54 -1.08
C ILE A 41 -0.81 2.45 -1.95
N ARG A 42 -0.37 2.37 -3.21
CA ARG A 42 -0.82 1.36 -4.18
C ARG A 42 -0.22 -0.02 -3.91
N GLU A 43 -0.92 -1.05 -4.39
CA GLU A 43 -0.49 -2.44 -4.38
C GLU A 43 -0.26 -2.92 -5.81
N HIS A 44 0.97 -3.37 -6.13
CA HIS A 44 1.32 -3.95 -7.42
C HIS A 44 2.36 -5.07 -7.27
N PHE A 45 2.19 -6.14 -8.03
CA PHE A 45 3.05 -7.33 -7.97
C PHE A 45 4.03 -7.40 -9.14
N THR A 46 3.56 -7.14 -10.37
CA THR A 46 4.34 -7.35 -11.59
C THR A 46 4.88 -6.08 -12.21
N GLU A 47 4.51 -4.91 -11.69
CA GLU A 47 4.98 -3.62 -12.19
C GLU A 47 6.42 -3.34 -11.75
N LYS A 48 7.35 -3.34 -12.70
CA LYS A 48 8.79 -3.16 -12.42
C LYS A 48 9.12 -1.82 -11.78
N TRP A 49 8.35 -0.78 -12.12
CA TRP A 49 8.57 0.59 -11.67
C TRP A 49 7.76 0.94 -10.43
N GLU A 50 6.79 0.13 -10.07
CA GLU A 50 5.88 0.35 -8.94
C GLU A 50 5.75 -0.92 -8.10
N ASN A 51 6.87 -1.57 -7.83
CA ASN A 51 6.88 -2.83 -7.08
C ASN A 51 6.62 -2.59 -5.58
N ALA A 52 5.36 -2.75 -5.18
CA ALA A 52 4.90 -2.68 -3.79
C ALA A 52 3.86 -3.78 -3.53
N PRO A 53 4.28 -5.06 -3.47
CA PRO A 53 3.35 -6.19 -3.40
C PRO A 53 2.70 -6.37 -2.02
N ALA A 54 3.20 -5.71 -1.00
CA ALA A 54 2.69 -5.78 0.37
C ALA A 54 2.72 -4.38 1.01
N PRO A 55 1.84 -3.46 0.55
CA PRO A 55 1.81 -2.09 1.06
C PRO A 55 1.55 -2.00 2.56
N ASP A 56 0.85 -2.97 3.15
CA ASP A 56 0.62 -3.06 4.58
C ASP A 56 1.91 -3.18 5.42
N LEU A 57 2.95 -3.83 4.92
CA LEU A 57 4.26 -3.88 5.57
C LEU A 57 4.95 -2.51 5.55
N LEU A 58 4.88 -1.82 4.41
CA LEU A 58 5.41 -0.46 4.28
C LEU A 58 4.64 0.50 5.20
N ILE A 59 3.31 0.38 5.22
CA ILE A 59 2.42 1.16 6.09
C ILE A 59 2.74 0.90 7.57
N ALA A 60 2.94 -0.35 7.98
CA ALA A 60 3.28 -0.70 9.35
C ALA A 60 4.58 0.00 9.80
N LYS A 61 5.63 -0.05 8.94
CA LYS A 61 6.90 0.64 9.21
C LYS A 61 6.70 2.15 9.30
N ALA A 62 5.95 2.75 8.36
CA ALA A 62 5.70 4.19 8.35
C ALA A 62 4.88 4.65 9.56
N LEU A 63 3.85 3.90 9.96
CA LEU A 63 3.02 4.23 11.12
C LEU A 63 3.79 4.18 12.44
N ALA A 64 4.83 3.36 12.54
CA ALA A 64 5.73 3.33 13.69
C ALA A 64 6.64 4.59 13.77
N LEU A 65 6.90 5.25 12.64
CA LEU A 65 7.79 6.40 12.53
C LEU A 65 7.05 7.75 12.44
N THR A 66 5.72 7.71 12.37
CA THR A 66 4.85 8.89 12.24
C THR A 66 3.93 9.06 13.45
N GLN A 67 3.38 10.24 13.64
CA GLN A 67 2.61 10.59 14.84
C GLN A 67 1.12 10.88 14.58
N ARG A 68 0.79 11.51 13.45
CA ARG A 68 -0.54 12.07 13.19
C ARG A 68 -1.18 11.57 11.91
N ILE A 69 -0.39 11.44 10.85
CA ILE A 69 -0.88 11.06 9.53
C ILE A 69 -1.59 9.69 9.57
N ARG A 70 -2.73 9.60 8.92
CA ARG A 70 -3.40 8.33 8.64
C ARG A 70 -2.82 7.76 7.35
N ILE A 71 -2.51 6.47 7.33
CA ILE A 71 -1.91 5.85 6.15
C ILE A 71 -2.74 4.63 5.77
N GLY A 72 -3.07 4.54 4.50
CA GLY A 72 -3.93 3.47 3.99
C GLY A 72 -3.49 2.86 2.68
N THR A 73 -4.13 1.76 2.34
CA THR A 73 -3.98 1.10 1.05
C THR A 73 -4.85 1.77 0.00
N GLY A 74 -4.30 2.11 -1.11
CA GLY A 74 -5.04 2.72 -2.22
C GLY A 74 -4.78 2.02 -3.55
N VAL A 75 -5.17 0.76 -3.73
CA VAL A 75 -6.06 -0.05 -2.88
C VAL A 75 -5.44 -1.41 -2.55
N THR A 76 -6.03 -2.17 -1.61
CA THR A 76 -5.79 -3.61 -1.48
C THR A 76 -6.58 -4.34 -2.55
N LEU A 77 -5.92 -5.20 -3.32
CA LEU A 77 -6.51 -5.97 -4.42
C LEU A 77 -7.17 -7.25 -3.86
N LEU A 78 -8.46 -7.20 -3.50
CA LEU A 78 -9.12 -8.29 -2.76
C LEU A 78 -8.95 -9.67 -3.40
N GLY A 79 -9.02 -9.77 -4.72
CA GLY A 79 -8.85 -11.03 -5.44
C GLY A 79 -7.46 -11.64 -5.35
N MET A 80 -6.46 -10.88 -4.85
CA MET A 80 -5.06 -11.32 -4.73
C MET A 80 -4.73 -11.87 -3.34
N HIS A 81 -5.69 -11.87 -2.41
CA HIS A 81 -5.45 -12.24 -1.01
C HIS A 81 -6.37 -13.34 -0.52
N GLU A 82 -5.84 -14.18 0.36
CA GLU A 82 -6.67 -15.09 1.14
C GLU A 82 -7.45 -14.28 2.20
N PRO A 83 -8.81 -14.35 2.23
CA PRO A 83 -9.62 -13.41 3.00
C PRO A 83 -9.37 -13.44 4.51
N VAL A 84 -9.18 -14.63 5.10
CA VAL A 84 -8.97 -14.77 6.55
C VAL A 84 -7.64 -14.16 6.96
N TYR A 85 -6.56 -14.44 6.22
CA TYR A 85 -5.25 -13.84 6.48
C TYR A 85 -5.27 -12.33 6.32
N LEU A 86 -5.91 -11.83 5.26
CA LEU A 86 -6.03 -10.40 5.03
C LEU A 86 -6.76 -9.71 6.19
N ALA A 87 -7.91 -10.22 6.59
CA ALA A 87 -8.70 -9.66 7.68
C ALA A 87 -7.91 -9.56 8.99
N HIS A 88 -7.19 -10.62 9.37
CA HIS A 88 -6.38 -10.64 10.58
C HIS A 88 -5.19 -9.67 10.52
N ARG A 89 -4.49 -9.59 9.38
CA ARG A 89 -3.37 -8.65 9.19
C ARG A 89 -3.83 -7.21 9.32
N LEU A 90 -4.95 -6.86 8.67
CA LEU A 90 -5.47 -5.50 8.70
C LEU A 90 -6.00 -5.12 10.08
N ALA A 91 -6.71 -6.03 10.76
CA ALA A 91 -7.15 -5.81 12.13
C ALA A 91 -5.96 -5.59 13.08
N MET A 92 -4.92 -6.41 12.96
CA MET A 92 -3.68 -6.24 13.73
C MET A 92 -3.02 -4.88 13.45
N LEU A 93 -2.92 -4.49 12.18
CA LEU A 93 -2.33 -3.22 11.79
C LEU A 93 -3.13 -2.02 12.33
N ASP A 94 -4.46 -2.10 12.30
CA ASP A 94 -5.32 -1.06 12.86
C ASP A 94 -5.07 -0.88 14.38
N HIS A 95 -5.03 -1.97 15.13
CA HIS A 95 -4.69 -1.94 16.55
C HIS A 95 -3.27 -1.41 16.82
N MET A 96 -2.27 -1.86 16.07
CA MET A 96 -0.88 -1.39 16.20
C MET A 96 -0.76 0.10 15.91
N SER A 97 -1.52 0.60 14.96
CA SER A 97 -1.52 2.02 14.56
C SER A 97 -2.37 2.92 15.45
N ARG A 98 -3.15 2.34 16.36
CA ARG A 98 -4.14 3.03 17.19
C ARG A 98 -5.19 3.78 16.35
N GLY A 99 -5.72 3.10 15.32
CA GLY A 99 -6.76 3.65 14.44
C GLY A 99 -6.27 4.65 13.40
N ARG A 100 -4.95 4.73 13.13
CA ARG A 100 -4.40 5.56 12.04
C ARG A 100 -4.31 4.82 10.71
N PHE A 101 -4.51 3.51 10.71
CA PHE A 101 -4.60 2.74 9.49
C PHE A 101 -5.93 3.00 8.77
N GLN A 102 -5.90 3.07 7.45
CA GLN A 102 -7.07 3.16 6.60
C GLN A 102 -7.04 2.04 5.55
N TRP A 103 -8.19 1.49 5.25
CA TRP A 103 -8.28 0.39 4.31
C TRP A 103 -9.10 0.76 3.09
N GLY A 104 -8.43 0.98 1.97
CA GLY A 104 -9.04 1.09 0.65
C GLY A 104 -9.01 -0.25 -0.08
N ILE A 105 -10.09 -0.62 -0.72
CA ILE A 105 -10.26 -1.90 -1.41
C ILE A 105 -10.60 -1.71 -2.87
N GLY A 106 -10.20 -2.67 -3.69
CA GLY A 106 -10.52 -2.68 -5.11
C GLY A 106 -10.32 -4.05 -5.75
N LEU A 107 -10.81 -4.19 -6.97
CA LEU A 107 -10.69 -5.43 -7.74
C LEU A 107 -9.32 -5.60 -8.39
N GLY A 108 -8.60 -4.50 -8.57
CA GLY A 108 -7.39 -4.46 -9.40
C GLY A 108 -7.71 -4.27 -10.87
N GLY A 109 -6.68 -3.99 -11.65
CA GLY A 109 -6.85 -3.70 -13.09
C GLY A 109 -5.68 -4.16 -13.95
N ILE A 110 -4.61 -4.69 -13.35
CA ILE A 110 -3.41 -5.14 -14.07
C ILE A 110 -3.55 -6.63 -14.42
N PRO A 111 -3.68 -6.96 -15.72
CA PRO A 111 -3.89 -8.35 -16.14
C PRO A 111 -2.74 -9.29 -15.76
N THR A 112 -1.51 -8.78 -15.71
CA THR A 112 -0.33 -9.57 -15.32
C THR A 112 -0.34 -9.93 -13.84
N ASP A 113 -0.82 -9.05 -12.97
CA ASP A 113 -1.00 -9.33 -11.54
C ASP A 113 -2.05 -10.43 -11.34
N MET A 114 -3.19 -10.33 -12.03
CA MET A 114 -4.25 -11.35 -11.99
C MET A 114 -3.75 -12.71 -12.45
N LYS A 115 -3.05 -12.77 -13.59
CA LYS A 115 -2.46 -14.01 -14.11
C LYS A 115 -1.45 -14.65 -13.16
N LEU A 116 -0.66 -13.84 -12.45
CA LEU A 116 0.28 -14.32 -11.45
C LEU A 116 -0.42 -15.14 -10.35
N MET A 117 -1.64 -14.73 -9.98
CA MET A 117 -2.48 -15.41 -8.97
C MET A 117 -3.40 -16.48 -9.55
N GLY A 118 -3.29 -16.80 -10.84
CA GLY A 118 -4.14 -17.77 -11.50
C GLY A 118 -5.58 -17.30 -11.76
N LEU A 119 -5.81 -15.99 -11.70
CA LEU A 119 -7.11 -15.38 -11.97
C LEU A 119 -7.26 -15.06 -13.46
N ASP A 120 -8.44 -15.31 -14.02
CA ASP A 120 -8.76 -14.85 -15.37
C ASP A 120 -9.23 -13.38 -15.32
N PRO A 121 -8.53 -12.46 -15.99
CA PRO A 121 -8.93 -11.05 -16.02
C PRO A 121 -10.32 -10.82 -16.63
N ALA A 122 -10.82 -11.74 -17.46
CA ALA A 122 -12.15 -11.66 -18.07
C ALA A 122 -13.25 -12.02 -17.06
N GLU A 123 -12.97 -12.93 -16.11
CA GLU A 123 -13.93 -13.39 -15.11
C GLU A 123 -13.92 -12.53 -13.83
N ALA A 124 -12.82 -11.84 -13.57
CA ALA A 124 -12.63 -11.06 -12.34
C ALA A 124 -13.56 -9.83 -12.20
N ARG A 125 -14.36 -9.54 -13.24
CA ARG A 125 -15.30 -8.39 -13.29
C ARG A 125 -16.77 -8.80 -13.38
N GLY A 126 -17.05 -10.08 -13.24
CA GLY A 126 -18.41 -10.63 -13.26
C GLY A 126 -19.17 -10.51 -11.94
#